data_21c9ec06354b01cbc1ee6b5582a4ce01
#
_entry.id   21c9ec06354b01cbc1ee6b5582a4ce01
#
_cell.length_a   1.000
_cell.length_b   1.000
_cell.length_c   1.000
_cell.angle_alpha   90.00
_cell.angle_beta   90.00
_cell.angle_gamma   90.00
#
_symmetry.space_group_name_H-M   'P 1'
#
loop_
_entity.id
_entity.type
_entity.pdbx_description
1 polymer ?
#
loop_
_entity_poly.entity_id
_entity_poly.type
_entity_poly.pdbx_seq_one_letter_code
_entity_poly.pdbx_strand_id
1 'polypeptide(L)'
;MKRIGVLFWCFILCGFFGVCSTVAYGEKPDGAQGGEISKLVGDWFGESICVNKEKFPACNDEQVVYHVVVPSGKTDTVTITADKIVNGKPQAMGTFDFTYDAQRQTLTSEVKNDRVHFIIELAVKGDHLEGTLSTLPERTLVRRIKVKKDERAAKP
;
A
#
# COMPACT_ATOMS: atom_id res chain seq x y z
N MET A 1 -44.43 64.01 -14.02
CA MET A 1 -44.19 64.43 -15.40
C MET A 1 -43.67 63.28 -16.23
N LYS A 2 -44.47 62.86 -17.21
CA LYS A 2 -44.15 62.36 -18.55
C LYS A 2 -43.32 61.10 -18.57
N ARG A 3 -43.87 59.97 -18.96
CA ARG A 3 -44.41 59.43 -20.25
C ARG A 3 -43.37 58.50 -20.86
N ILE A 4 -43.76 57.24 -21.02
CA ILE A 4 -44.24 56.58 -22.26
C ILE A 4 -43.10 56.00 -23.10
N GLY A 5 -43.28 54.72 -23.43
CA GLY A 5 -43.04 54.10 -24.70
C GLY A 5 -42.55 52.66 -24.52
N VAL A 6 -43.38 51.70 -24.57
CA VAL A 6 -44.16 51.03 -25.64
C VAL A 6 -43.28 50.25 -26.60
N LEU A 7 -43.50 48.91 -26.56
CA LEU A 7 -43.64 47.96 -27.63
C LEU A 7 -42.43 47.80 -28.58
N PHE A 8 -41.96 46.62 -28.98
CA PHE A 8 -42.66 45.58 -29.71
C PHE A 8 -41.64 44.51 -30.15
N TRP A 9 -42.05 43.30 -30.06
CA TRP A 9 -41.94 42.22 -31.08
C TRP A 9 -40.55 41.79 -31.54
N CYS A 10 -40.17 40.57 -31.38
CA CYS A 10 -40.30 39.59 -32.42
C CYS A 10 -39.78 38.21 -31.97
N PHE A 11 -40.61 37.27 -32.16
CA PHE A 11 -40.34 35.85 -32.32
C PHE A 11 -39.10 35.61 -33.16
N ILE A 12 -38.28 34.62 -32.78
CA ILE A 12 -37.89 33.55 -33.69
C ILE A 12 -37.39 32.35 -32.86
N LEU A 13 -38.04 31.26 -33.08
CA LEU A 13 -37.64 29.88 -32.76
C LEU A 13 -36.21 29.60 -33.24
N CYS A 14 -35.42 29.05 -32.39
CA CYS A 14 -34.43 28.08 -32.81
C CYS A 14 -34.19 27.07 -31.67
N GLY A 15 -34.77 25.91 -31.85
CA GLY A 15 -34.50 24.74 -31.03
C GLY A 15 -33.05 24.32 -31.26
N PHE A 16 -32.31 24.27 -30.18
CA PHE A 16 -31.09 23.51 -30.09
C PHE A 16 -31.24 22.58 -28.91
N PHE A 17 -31.44 21.33 -29.19
CA PHE A 17 -31.29 20.24 -28.28
C PHE A 17 -29.83 20.24 -27.80
N GLY A 18 -29.55 20.93 -26.71
CA GLY A 18 -28.33 20.80 -25.98
C GLY A 18 -28.37 19.48 -25.19
N VAL A 19 -27.79 18.43 -25.74
CA VAL A 19 -27.50 17.21 -25.01
C VAL A 19 -26.46 17.58 -23.97
N CYS A 20 -26.93 17.85 -22.74
CA CYS A 20 -26.08 17.99 -21.56
C CYS A 20 -25.54 16.58 -21.23
N SER A 21 -24.38 16.24 -21.79
CA SER A 21 -23.65 15.04 -21.40
C SER A 21 -23.13 15.26 -19.98
N THR A 22 -23.91 14.80 -19.00
CA THR A 22 -23.41 14.63 -17.63
C THR A 22 -22.33 13.55 -17.67
N VAL A 23 -21.08 13.98 -17.61
CA VAL A 23 -19.97 13.10 -17.32
C VAL A 23 -20.20 12.62 -15.88
N ALA A 24 -20.77 11.43 -15.76
CA ALA A 24 -20.80 10.73 -14.50
C ALA A 24 -19.35 10.38 -14.12
N TYR A 25 -18.75 11.16 -13.22
CA TYR A 25 -17.59 10.71 -12.49
C TYR A 25 -18.04 9.50 -11.69
N GLY A 26 -17.69 8.32 -12.19
CA GLY A 26 -17.90 7.08 -11.47
C GLY A 26 -17.01 7.09 -10.22
N GLU A 27 -17.58 7.41 -9.08
CA GLU A 27 -17.01 7.09 -7.79
C GLU A 27 -16.80 5.58 -7.76
N LYS A 28 -15.51 5.19 -7.71
CA LYS A 28 -15.12 3.78 -7.54
C LYS A 28 -15.62 3.36 -6.16
N PRO A 29 -16.45 2.31 -6.04
CA PRO A 29 -17.02 1.96 -4.75
C PRO A 29 -15.92 1.56 -3.77
N ASP A 30 -15.92 2.18 -2.58
CA ASP A 30 -15.00 1.90 -1.45
C ASP A 30 -14.93 0.42 -1.02
N GLY A 31 -15.88 -0.41 -1.45
CA GLY A 31 -15.91 -1.85 -1.19
C GLY A 31 -14.79 -2.66 -1.88
N ALA A 32 -14.12 -2.12 -2.89
CA ALA A 32 -13.04 -2.83 -3.60
C ALA A 32 -11.73 -2.86 -2.81
N GLN A 33 -11.48 -1.89 -1.92
CA GLN A 33 -10.24 -1.81 -1.15
C GLN A 33 -10.17 -2.87 -0.04
N GLY A 34 -11.29 -3.19 0.62
CA GLY A 34 -11.34 -4.23 1.65
C GLY A 34 -11.06 -5.64 1.11
N GLY A 35 -11.42 -5.90 -0.16
CA GLY A 35 -11.17 -7.20 -0.81
C GLY A 35 -9.71 -7.42 -1.23
N GLU A 36 -8.99 -6.36 -1.58
CA GLU A 36 -7.58 -6.47 -2.00
C GLU A 36 -6.64 -6.66 -0.82
N ILE A 37 -6.81 -5.89 0.26
CA ILE A 37 -5.97 -5.98 1.46
C ILE A 37 -6.12 -7.33 2.16
N SER A 38 -7.32 -7.94 2.15
CA SER A 38 -7.55 -9.25 2.76
C SER A 38 -6.77 -10.38 2.08
N LYS A 39 -6.40 -10.22 0.81
CA LYS A 39 -5.55 -11.16 0.08
C LYS A 39 -4.12 -11.22 0.63
N LEU A 40 -3.70 -10.19 1.38
CA LEU A 40 -2.38 -10.14 2.00
C LEU A 40 -2.28 -10.98 3.27
N VAL A 41 -3.41 -11.29 3.93
CA VAL A 41 -3.44 -12.04 5.18
C VAL A 41 -2.87 -13.43 5.01
N GLY A 42 -2.00 -13.84 5.96
CA GLY A 42 -1.36 -15.15 6.01
C GLY A 42 0.15 -15.07 6.17
N ASP A 43 0.80 -16.21 6.00
CA ASP A 43 2.23 -16.37 6.18
C ASP A 43 2.97 -16.24 4.85
N TRP A 44 4.10 -15.53 4.88
CA TRP A 44 4.94 -15.26 3.73
C TRP A 44 6.37 -15.65 4.06
N PHE A 45 6.96 -16.54 3.26
CA PHE A 45 8.29 -17.10 3.48
C PHE A 45 9.27 -16.62 2.42
N GLY A 46 10.49 -16.36 2.81
CA GLY A 46 11.54 -16.01 1.86
C GLY A 46 12.79 -15.49 2.53
N GLU A 47 13.39 -14.48 1.92
CA GLU A 47 14.71 -14.00 2.29
C GLU A 47 14.76 -12.48 2.43
N SER A 48 15.65 -12.03 3.32
CA SER A 48 16.01 -10.64 3.51
C SER A 48 17.53 -10.53 3.44
N ILE A 49 18.03 -10.06 2.29
CA ILE A 49 19.44 -10.05 1.95
C ILE A 49 20.06 -8.71 2.25
N CYS A 50 21.14 -8.71 3.02
CA CYS A 50 21.92 -7.52 3.31
C CYS A 50 22.79 -7.13 2.10
N VAL A 51 22.60 -5.91 1.59
CA VAL A 51 23.29 -5.43 0.38
C VAL A 51 24.41 -4.42 0.66
N ASN A 52 24.56 -4.00 1.91
CA ASN A 52 25.56 -3.00 2.29
C ASN A 52 26.29 -3.42 3.60
N LYS A 53 26.98 -4.56 3.51
CA LYS A 53 27.70 -5.13 4.66
C LYS A 53 28.89 -4.28 5.11
N GLU A 54 29.45 -3.47 4.20
CA GLU A 54 30.54 -2.55 4.51
C GLU A 54 30.08 -1.47 5.51
N LYS A 55 28.93 -0.82 5.21
CA LYS A 55 28.36 0.21 6.09
C LYS A 55 27.63 -0.38 7.30
N PHE A 56 27.10 -1.60 7.17
CA PHE A 56 26.33 -2.30 8.19
C PHE A 56 26.91 -3.68 8.49
N PRO A 57 28.09 -3.78 9.13
CA PRO A 57 28.81 -5.05 9.30
C PRO A 57 28.06 -6.10 10.14
N ALA A 58 27.15 -5.67 11.00
CA ALA A 58 26.29 -6.59 11.78
C ALA A 58 25.08 -7.12 10.98
N CYS A 59 24.87 -6.62 9.75
CA CYS A 59 23.78 -7.05 8.89
C CYS A 59 24.10 -8.40 8.24
N ASN A 60 23.24 -9.39 8.41
CA ASN A 60 23.37 -10.71 7.83
C ASN A 60 22.19 -11.03 6.90
N ASP A 61 22.42 -11.95 5.97
CA ASP A 61 21.37 -12.51 5.16
C ASP A 61 20.49 -13.43 6.03
N GLU A 62 19.19 -13.34 5.89
CA GLU A 62 18.23 -14.01 6.75
C GLU A 62 17.15 -14.70 5.93
N GLN A 63 16.81 -15.93 6.33
CA GLN A 63 15.52 -16.52 5.96
C GLN A 63 14.46 -15.95 6.88
N VAL A 64 13.35 -15.49 6.31
CA VAL A 64 12.32 -14.77 7.08
C VAL A 64 10.94 -15.37 6.87
N VAL A 65 10.11 -15.18 7.90
CA VAL A 65 8.67 -15.44 7.86
C VAL A 65 7.97 -14.15 8.27
N TYR A 66 7.00 -13.71 7.46
CA TYR A 66 6.16 -12.57 7.75
C TYR A 66 4.73 -13.04 7.97
N HIS A 67 4.21 -12.83 9.17
CA HIS A 67 2.84 -13.10 9.55
C HIS A 67 2.02 -11.84 9.34
N VAL A 68 1.20 -11.83 8.29
CA VAL A 68 0.43 -10.66 7.87
C VAL A 68 -1.00 -10.76 8.35
N VAL A 69 -1.47 -9.75 9.07
CA VAL A 69 -2.85 -9.61 9.52
C VAL A 69 -3.40 -8.22 9.20
N VAL A 70 -4.70 -8.12 9.01
CA VAL A 70 -5.43 -6.85 8.89
C VAL A 70 -6.08 -6.56 10.24
N PRO A 71 -5.70 -5.48 10.94
CA PRO A 71 -6.35 -5.09 12.20
C PRO A 71 -7.84 -4.80 11.99
N SER A 72 -8.66 -5.19 12.97
CA SER A 72 -10.11 -4.96 12.91
C SER A 72 -10.43 -3.48 12.69
N GLY A 73 -11.32 -3.20 11.74
CA GLY A 73 -11.76 -1.83 11.42
C GLY A 73 -10.76 -1.01 10.59
N LYS A 74 -9.65 -1.61 10.13
CA LYS A 74 -8.71 -0.96 9.21
C LYS A 74 -8.94 -1.42 7.78
N THR A 75 -8.87 -0.49 6.84
CA THR A 75 -9.06 -0.74 5.40
C THR A 75 -7.80 -0.52 4.58
N ASP A 76 -6.81 0.14 5.17
CA ASP A 76 -5.56 0.58 4.55
C ASP A 76 -4.31 0.19 5.34
N THR A 77 -4.47 -0.58 6.40
CA THR A 77 -3.36 -0.94 7.31
C THR A 77 -3.25 -2.45 7.42
N VAL A 78 -2.04 -2.97 7.31
CA VAL A 78 -1.69 -4.33 7.69
C VAL A 78 -0.63 -4.31 8.78
N THR A 79 -0.71 -5.26 9.71
CA THR A 79 0.34 -5.51 10.70
C THR A 79 1.13 -6.73 10.27
N ILE A 80 2.46 -6.60 10.20
CA ILE A 80 3.38 -7.69 9.88
C ILE A 80 4.23 -7.97 11.12
N THR A 81 4.09 -9.18 11.66
CA THR A 81 5.05 -9.73 12.62
C THR A 81 6.12 -10.49 11.84
N ALA A 82 7.37 -10.07 11.99
CA ALA A 82 8.49 -10.61 11.25
C ALA A 82 9.34 -11.51 12.14
N ASP A 83 9.60 -12.72 11.67
CA ASP A 83 10.53 -13.68 12.26
C ASP A 83 11.69 -13.93 11.30
N LYS A 84 12.88 -14.19 11.83
CA LYS A 84 13.98 -14.82 11.10
C LYS A 84 14.13 -16.27 11.54
N ILE A 85 14.62 -17.12 10.64
CA ILE A 85 14.87 -18.52 10.93
C ILE A 85 16.34 -18.71 11.33
N VAL A 86 16.56 -19.13 12.57
CA VAL A 86 17.88 -19.42 13.12
C VAL A 86 17.92 -20.88 13.54
N ASN A 87 18.80 -21.68 12.95
CA ASN A 87 18.90 -23.11 13.21
C ASN A 87 17.55 -23.85 13.07
N GLY A 88 16.76 -23.48 12.05
CA GLY A 88 15.45 -24.05 11.77
C GLY A 88 14.32 -23.63 12.72
N LYS A 89 14.56 -22.65 13.61
CA LYS A 89 13.56 -22.14 14.56
C LYS A 89 13.28 -20.66 14.30
N PRO A 90 11.99 -20.23 14.38
CA PRO A 90 11.65 -18.82 14.29
C PRO A 90 12.19 -18.04 15.50
N GLN A 91 12.72 -16.86 15.22
CA GLN A 91 13.17 -15.88 16.20
C GLN A 91 12.57 -14.53 15.85
N ALA A 92 11.77 -13.96 16.75
CA ALA A 92 11.08 -12.69 16.52
C ALA A 92 12.07 -11.55 16.26
N MET A 93 11.79 -10.77 15.22
CA MET A 93 12.51 -9.53 14.88
C MET A 93 11.72 -8.30 15.27
N GLY A 94 10.40 -8.33 15.15
CA GLY A 94 9.53 -7.23 15.51
C GLY A 94 8.16 -7.30 14.82
N THR A 95 7.30 -6.35 15.22
CA THR A 95 5.98 -6.17 14.65
C THR A 95 5.89 -4.74 14.12
N PHE A 96 5.40 -4.59 12.89
CA PHE A 96 5.37 -3.32 12.17
C PHE A 96 4.00 -3.12 11.52
N ASP A 97 3.47 -1.91 11.62
CA ASP A 97 2.29 -1.51 10.88
C ASP A 97 2.69 -0.91 9.53
N PHE A 98 2.03 -1.36 8.48
CA PHE A 98 2.24 -0.90 7.12
C PHE A 98 0.97 -0.23 6.59
N THR A 99 1.14 0.91 5.94
CA THR A 99 0.09 1.50 5.11
C THR A 99 0.07 0.81 3.75
N TYR A 100 -1.10 0.34 3.33
CA TYR A 100 -1.31 -0.28 2.02
C TYR A 100 -1.90 0.71 1.04
N ASP A 101 -1.20 0.97 -0.07
CA ASP A 101 -1.69 1.72 -1.22
C ASP A 101 -2.20 0.74 -2.28
N ALA A 102 -3.53 0.62 -2.38
CA ALA A 102 -4.16 -0.30 -3.31
C ALA A 102 -3.98 0.09 -4.79
N GLN A 103 -3.74 1.36 -5.09
CA GLN A 103 -3.53 1.83 -6.48
C GLN A 103 -2.11 1.48 -6.96
N ARG A 104 -1.13 1.62 -6.07
CA ARG A 104 0.28 1.32 -6.35
C ARG A 104 0.65 -0.13 -6.02
N GLN A 105 -0.22 -0.85 -5.33
CA GLN A 105 0.05 -2.19 -4.82
C GLN A 105 1.33 -2.19 -3.96
N THR A 106 1.42 -1.26 -3.00
CA THR A 106 2.61 -1.11 -2.14
C THR A 106 2.23 -1.08 -0.66
N LEU A 107 3.13 -1.61 0.15
CA LEU A 107 3.12 -1.55 1.60
C LEU A 107 4.30 -0.70 2.06
N THR A 108 4.05 0.27 2.93
CA THR A 108 5.09 1.17 3.45
C THR A 108 5.00 1.26 4.96
N SER A 109 6.14 1.08 5.62
CA SER A 109 6.30 1.26 7.07
C SER A 109 7.53 2.09 7.37
N GLU A 110 7.37 3.17 8.11
CA GLU A 110 8.47 3.98 8.62
C GLU A 110 8.60 3.74 10.12
N VAL A 111 9.81 3.40 10.56
CA VAL A 111 10.14 3.13 11.95
C VAL A 111 11.18 4.12 12.43
N LYS A 112 10.84 4.86 13.48
CA LYS A 112 11.72 5.85 14.08
C LYS A 112 11.71 5.74 15.61
N ASN A 113 12.88 5.60 16.19
CA ASN A 113 13.12 5.71 17.62
C ASN A 113 14.51 6.31 17.86
N ASP A 114 14.95 6.36 19.11
CA ASP A 114 16.24 6.98 19.49
C ASP A 114 17.48 6.30 18.91
N ARG A 115 17.33 5.07 18.37
CA ARG A 115 18.45 4.25 17.87
C ARG A 115 18.42 4.06 16.38
N VAL A 116 17.23 4.03 15.78
CA VAL A 116 17.06 3.72 14.37
C VAL A 116 16.00 4.61 13.71
N HIS A 117 16.26 4.92 12.44
CA HIS A 117 15.28 5.54 11.56
C HIS A 117 15.38 4.87 10.20
N PHE A 118 14.38 4.08 9.84
CA PHE A 118 14.35 3.37 8.57
C PHE A 118 12.93 3.30 7.97
N ILE A 119 12.89 3.01 6.69
CA ILE A 119 11.67 2.77 5.95
C ILE A 119 11.75 1.40 5.29
N ILE A 120 10.62 0.67 5.32
CA ILE A 120 10.42 -0.57 4.59
C ILE A 120 9.35 -0.30 3.52
N GLU A 121 9.68 -0.61 2.27
CA GLU A 121 8.79 -0.44 1.12
C GLU A 121 8.70 -1.79 0.40
N LEU A 122 7.49 -2.36 0.30
CA LEU A 122 7.25 -3.65 -0.34
C LEU A 122 6.22 -3.47 -1.46
N ALA A 123 6.52 -3.96 -2.65
CA ALA A 123 5.56 -4.09 -3.74
C ALA A 123 4.83 -5.43 -3.64
N VAL A 124 3.52 -5.41 -3.80
CA VAL A 124 2.66 -6.60 -3.87
C VAL A 124 2.58 -7.07 -5.32
N LYS A 125 3.05 -8.29 -5.60
CA LYS A 125 3.09 -8.87 -6.94
C LYS A 125 2.45 -10.25 -6.93
N GLY A 126 1.12 -10.27 -6.87
CA GLY A 126 0.37 -11.53 -6.74
C GLY A 126 0.66 -12.23 -5.41
N ASP A 127 1.34 -13.37 -5.48
CA ASP A 127 1.76 -14.18 -4.33
C ASP A 127 3.18 -13.83 -3.82
N HIS A 128 3.78 -12.72 -4.27
CA HIS A 128 5.09 -12.25 -3.84
C HIS A 128 5.01 -10.85 -3.23
N LEU A 129 5.80 -10.60 -2.16
CA LEU A 129 6.17 -9.27 -1.69
C LEU A 129 7.66 -9.09 -1.97
N GLU A 130 7.99 -8.02 -2.71
CA GLU A 130 9.36 -7.68 -3.04
C GLU A 130 9.64 -6.23 -2.68
N GLY A 131 10.78 -5.96 -2.05
CA GLY A 131 11.09 -4.59 -1.68
C GLY A 131 12.40 -4.38 -0.97
N THR A 132 12.45 -3.31 -0.19
CA THR A 132 13.69 -2.83 0.41
C THR A 132 13.47 -2.32 1.83
N LEU A 133 14.55 -2.37 2.63
CA LEU A 133 14.71 -1.60 3.84
C LEU A 133 15.85 -0.61 3.63
N SER A 134 15.57 0.67 3.87
CA SER A 134 16.55 1.76 3.76
C SER A 134 16.59 2.61 5.03
N THR A 135 17.78 3.07 5.43
CA THR A 135 17.89 4.05 6.52
C THR A 135 17.49 5.44 6.05
N LEU A 136 16.97 6.24 6.97
CA LEU A 136 16.60 7.64 6.76
C LEU A 136 17.53 8.56 7.56
N PRO A 137 17.74 9.82 7.12
CA PRO A 137 17.09 10.47 5.98
C PRO A 137 17.73 10.20 4.62
N GLU A 138 18.96 9.65 4.54
CA GLU A 138 19.75 9.52 3.29
C GLU A 138 19.24 8.44 2.34
N ARG A 139 18.23 7.67 2.73
CA ARG A 139 17.68 6.52 1.99
C ARG A 139 18.77 5.50 1.59
N THR A 140 19.73 5.26 2.51
CA THR A 140 20.77 4.26 2.27
C THR A 140 20.15 2.88 2.28
N LEU A 141 20.24 2.17 1.16
CA LEU A 141 19.74 0.81 1.03
C LEU A 141 20.54 -0.14 1.93
N VAL A 142 19.81 -0.88 2.78
CA VAL A 142 20.39 -1.86 3.73
C VAL A 142 20.08 -3.28 3.29
N ARG A 143 18.80 -3.55 2.93
CA ARG A 143 18.33 -4.89 2.63
C ARG A 143 17.46 -4.90 1.38
N ARG A 144 17.50 -6.04 0.65
CA ARG A 144 16.46 -6.44 -0.29
C ARG A 144 15.66 -7.58 0.30
N ILE A 145 14.35 -7.49 0.16
CA ILE A 145 13.39 -8.42 0.74
C ILE A 145 12.62 -9.07 -0.40
N LYS A 146 12.50 -10.39 -0.33
CA LYS A 146 11.69 -11.16 -1.26
C LYS A 146 11.05 -12.32 -0.52
N VAL A 147 9.72 -12.30 -0.41
CA VAL A 147 8.94 -13.36 0.24
C VAL A 147 7.78 -13.78 -0.64
N LYS A 148 7.40 -15.04 -0.53
CA LYS A 148 6.27 -15.65 -1.22
C LYS A 148 5.24 -16.14 -0.21
N LYS A 149 3.97 -15.99 -0.54
CA LYS A 149 2.84 -16.43 0.28
C LYS A 149 2.82 -17.97 0.37
N ASP A 150 2.61 -18.49 1.58
CA ASP A 150 2.39 -19.92 1.77
C ASP A 150 0.94 -20.29 1.40
N GLU A 151 0.81 -21.03 0.32
CA GLU A 151 -0.50 -21.50 -0.14
C GLU A 151 -1.14 -22.55 0.80
N ARG A 152 -0.34 -23.17 1.69
CA ARG A 152 -0.83 -24.18 2.64
C ARG A 152 -1.64 -23.59 3.77
N ALA A 153 -1.39 -22.33 4.14
CA ALA A 153 -2.13 -21.60 5.17
C ALA A 153 -3.53 -21.13 4.70
N ALA A 154 -3.82 -21.22 3.40
CA ALA A 154 -5.08 -20.75 2.80
C ALA A 154 -6.15 -21.86 2.65
N LYS A 155 -5.89 -23.10 3.11
CA LYS A 155 -6.94 -24.15 3.13
C LYS A 155 -7.66 -24.15 4.45
N PRO A 156 -8.99 -23.87 4.45
CA PRO A 156 -9.86 -24.05 5.62
C PRO A 156 -9.99 -25.52 6.02
#